data_b0bf53acf7236f0d7f2b10542e7ab17a
#
_entry.id   b0bf53acf7236f0d7f2b10542e7ab17a
#
_cell.length_a   1.000
_cell.length_b   1.000
_cell.length_c   1.000
_cell.angle_alpha   90.00
_cell.angle_beta   90.00
_cell.angle_gamma   90.00
#
_symmetry.space_group_name_H-M   'P 1'
#
loop_
_entity.id
_entity.type
_entity.pdbx_description
1 polymer ?
#
loop_
_entity_poly.entity_id
_entity_poly.type
_entity_poly.pdbx_seq_one_letter_code
_entity_poly.pdbx_strand_id
1 'polypeptide(L)'
;MLTRGHYVQKDLNDEFSKHVFTNFIDGLDPSKRYFTKDDIKEFSKYKYQIDNQLKESDIAFYNLVYGRFLSKIKNAKQYYGSLLKKPFNYKKDEFIDLDYKKTEYAKSEKELINYWRKQLKLQTIDRIQELEALDKEKFEKDPSYKKMSFSSIEKKAREKVMTSMENLYIRIDELEHKDWFSTFLNSVVSAFGPHTTYMPPNIKETFDQDMSGKLEGIGARLQKKGIYTHVVELVSGGPAWKQGKLEEGDIILKVTQENGDPVDIVGMRLDDAIKFIKGPKDTKVTLSVKKKIDGTTKDITITRDIVQLDETFVKSSVVLKDGKKFGIIDLPKFYINFDDRNFRDSAKDMEKEIERLKDENV
;
A
#
# COMPACT_ATOMS: atom_id res chain seq x y z
N MET A 1 -17.02 21.18 -6.31
CA MET A 1 -15.99 21.58 -5.33
C MET A 1 -14.71 22.01 -6.05
N LEU A 2 -14.04 21.17 -6.83
CA LEU A 2 -12.76 21.50 -7.49
C LEU A 2 -12.82 22.70 -8.44
N THR A 3 -13.86 22.82 -9.26
CA THR A 3 -14.03 23.95 -10.22
C THR A 3 -14.25 25.31 -9.54
N ARG A 4 -14.61 25.35 -8.24
CA ARG A 4 -14.90 26.60 -7.51
C ARG A 4 -13.95 26.85 -6.34
N GLY A 5 -13.35 25.81 -5.76
CA GLY A 5 -12.58 25.87 -4.53
C GLY A 5 -11.09 25.56 -4.69
N HIS A 6 -10.66 25.07 -5.85
CA HIS A 6 -9.24 24.81 -6.10
C HIS A 6 -8.50 26.13 -6.38
N TYR A 7 -7.26 26.25 -5.87
CA TYR A 7 -6.43 27.46 -6.05
C TYR A 7 -6.25 27.83 -7.52
N VAL A 8 -6.00 26.86 -8.40
CA VAL A 8 -5.98 27.03 -9.83
C VAL A 8 -7.30 26.51 -10.39
N GLN A 9 -8.14 27.43 -10.85
CA GLN A 9 -9.39 27.07 -11.53
C GLN A 9 -9.07 26.45 -12.89
N LYS A 10 -9.69 25.33 -13.20
CA LYS A 10 -9.60 24.66 -14.52
C LYS A 10 -10.98 24.32 -15.02
N ASP A 11 -11.18 24.54 -16.30
CA ASP A 11 -12.41 24.18 -16.99
C ASP A 11 -12.45 22.66 -17.25
N LEU A 12 -13.62 22.10 -17.09
CA LEU A 12 -13.90 20.74 -17.55
C LEU A 12 -14.18 20.81 -19.06
N ASN A 13 -13.19 20.43 -19.85
CA ASN A 13 -13.19 20.45 -21.31
C ASN A 13 -12.54 19.22 -21.93
N ASP A 14 -12.37 19.17 -23.24
CA ASP A 14 -11.77 18.06 -23.98
C ASP A 14 -10.34 17.74 -23.53
N GLU A 15 -9.52 18.76 -23.23
CA GLU A 15 -8.13 18.53 -22.74
C GLU A 15 -8.13 17.93 -21.35
N PHE A 16 -9.05 18.36 -20.48
CA PHE A 16 -9.28 17.71 -19.20
C PHE A 16 -9.70 16.24 -19.39
N SER A 17 -10.66 15.97 -20.27
CA SER A 17 -11.12 14.61 -20.58
C SER A 17 -9.99 13.73 -21.06
N LYS A 18 -9.15 14.23 -21.97
CA LYS A 18 -7.97 13.53 -22.49
C LYS A 18 -6.94 13.22 -21.41
N HIS A 19 -6.72 14.13 -20.47
CA HIS A 19 -5.82 13.91 -19.33
C HIS A 19 -6.34 12.79 -18.43
N VAL A 20 -7.62 12.85 -18.04
CA VAL A 20 -8.26 11.82 -17.21
C VAL A 20 -8.23 10.45 -17.89
N PHE A 21 -8.57 10.42 -19.19
CA PHE A 21 -8.51 9.20 -20.01
C PHE A 21 -7.13 8.55 -19.95
N THR A 22 -6.08 9.32 -20.22
CA THR A 22 -4.70 8.82 -20.25
C THR A 22 -4.27 8.33 -18.86
N ASN A 23 -4.46 9.17 -17.85
CA ASN A 23 -4.03 8.85 -16.49
C ASN A 23 -4.76 7.62 -15.91
N PHE A 24 -6.05 7.45 -16.20
CA PHE A 24 -6.78 6.30 -15.69
C PHE A 24 -6.33 4.99 -16.35
N ILE A 25 -6.16 4.97 -17.67
CA ILE A 25 -5.71 3.78 -18.39
C ILE A 25 -4.26 3.44 -18.02
N ASP A 26 -3.36 4.42 -17.98
CA ASP A 26 -1.97 4.21 -17.60
C ASP A 26 -1.83 3.81 -16.12
N GLY A 27 -2.72 4.29 -15.25
CA GLY A 27 -2.80 3.89 -13.85
C GLY A 27 -3.21 2.42 -13.67
N LEU A 28 -4.11 1.91 -14.51
CA LEU A 28 -4.54 0.51 -14.47
C LEU A 28 -3.54 -0.44 -15.16
N ASP A 29 -2.94 0.00 -16.26
CA ASP A 29 -2.04 -0.85 -17.08
C ASP A 29 -0.73 -0.14 -17.44
N PRO A 30 0.09 0.24 -16.45
CA PRO A 30 1.32 1.00 -16.70
C PRO A 30 2.34 0.24 -17.52
N SER A 31 2.28 -1.10 -17.52
CA SER A 31 3.20 -1.99 -18.27
C SER A 31 2.58 -2.57 -19.55
N LYS A 32 1.38 -2.10 -19.94
CA LYS A 32 0.65 -2.51 -21.16
C LYS A 32 0.50 -4.02 -21.33
N ARG A 33 0.22 -4.70 -20.23
CA ARG A 33 0.12 -6.16 -20.16
C ARG A 33 -1.31 -6.70 -19.99
N TYR A 34 -2.30 -5.79 -19.91
CA TYR A 34 -3.70 -6.17 -19.79
C TYR A 34 -4.52 -5.81 -21.02
N PHE A 35 -4.43 -4.56 -21.49
CA PHE A 35 -5.23 -4.09 -22.62
C PHE A 35 -4.56 -4.39 -23.97
N THR A 36 -5.41 -4.52 -25.00
CA THR A 36 -5.02 -4.61 -26.40
C THR A 36 -5.32 -3.30 -27.14
N LYS A 37 -4.82 -3.14 -28.36
CA LYS A 37 -5.17 -1.99 -29.22
C LYS A 37 -6.68 -1.86 -29.47
N ASP A 38 -7.38 -2.98 -29.54
CA ASP A 38 -8.84 -2.96 -29.72
C ASP A 38 -9.56 -2.45 -28.48
N ASP A 39 -9.10 -2.83 -27.27
CA ASP A 39 -9.62 -2.29 -26.03
C ASP A 39 -9.44 -0.77 -25.97
N ILE A 40 -8.23 -0.28 -26.27
CA ILE A 40 -7.94 1.16 -26.30
C ILE A 40 -8.78 1.90 -27.35
N LYS A 41 -8.98 1.31 -28.53
CA LYS A 41 -9.85 1.87 -29.57
C LYS A 41 -11.29 2.00 -29.09
N GLU A 42 -11.80 1.01 -28.40
CA GLU A 42 -13.15 1.06 -27.81
C GLU A 42 -13.26 2.16 -26.74
N PHE A 43 -12.30 2.24 -25.84
CA PHE A 43 -12.26 3.26 -24.79
C PHE A 43 -12.13 4.67 -25.36
N SER A 44 -11.43 4.83 -26.49
CA SER A 44 -11.17 6.13 -27.13
C SER A 44 -12.43 6.86 -27.57
N LYS A 45 -13.58 6.17 -27.64
CA LYS A 45 -14.89 6.82 -27.87
C LYS A 45 -15.24 7.85 -26.79
N TYR A 46 -14.71 7.67 -25.59
CA TYR A 46 -14.98 8.53 -24.44
C TYR A 46 -13.87 9.56 -24.17
N LYS A 47 -12.79 9.55 -24.97
CA LYS A 47 -11.58 10.34 -24.72
C LYS A 47 -11.84 11.84 -24.54
N TYR A 48 -12.87 12.37 -25.19
CA TYR A 48 -13.26 13.78 -25.16
C TYR A 48 -14.67 13.98 -24.58
N GLN A 49 -15.18 13.01 -23.80
CA GLN A 49 -16.55 13.04 -23.26
C GLN A 49 -16.60 12.92 -21.74
N ILE A 50 -15.44 12.72 -21.07
CA ILE A 50 -15.40 12.46 -19.62
C ILE A 50 -15.85 13.71 -18.85
N ASP A 51 -15.50 14.91 -19.30
CA ASP A 51 -15.97 16.16 -18.71
C ASP A 51 -17.48 16.31 -18.78
N ASN A 52 -18.10 15.93 -19.90
CA ASN A 52 -19.55 15.93 -20.07
C ASN A 52 -20.21 14.89 -19.16
N GLN A 53 -19.68 13.66 -19.12
CA GLN A 53 -20.15 12.63 -18.19
C GLN A 53 -20.11 13.11 -16.74
N LEU A 54 -19.01 13.73 -16.30
CA LEU A 54 -18.89 14.25 -14.94
C LEU A 54 -19.89 15.39 -14.64
N LYS A 55 -20.18 16.25 -15.62
CA LYS A 55 -21.21 17.30 -15.49
C LYS A 55 -22.62 16.71 -15.34
N GLU A 56 -22.87 15.59 -15.99
CA GLU A 56 -24.16 14.86 -15.98
C GLU A 56 -24.24 13.80 -14.88
N SER A 57 -23.20 13.66 -14.04
CA SER A 57 -23.08 12.60 -13.03
C SER A 57 -23.10 11.19 -13.62
N ASP A 58 -22.61 11.04 -14.87
CA ASP A 58 -22.43 9.76 -15.55
C ASP A 58 -20.97 9.26 -15.40
N ILE A 59 -20.81 7.93 -15.32
CA ILE A 59 -19.51 7.27 -15.19
C ILE A 59 -19.37 6.11 -16.20
N ALA A 60 -20.01 6.23 -17.36
CA ALA A 60 -20.01 5.17 -18.38
C ALA A 60 -18.59 4.79 -18.82
N PHE A 61 -17.68 5.75 -18.96
CA PHE A 61 -16.26 5.49 -19.25
C PHE A 61 -15.62 4.62 -18.19
N TYR A 62 -15.76 4.99 -16.91
CA TYR A 62 -15.24 4.21 -15.80
C TYR A 62 -15.77 2.78 -15.81
N ASN A 63 -17.07 2.62 -15.94
CA ASN A 63 -17.72 1.31 -15.93
C ASN A 63 -17.23 0.40 -17.06
N LEU A 64 -17.05 0.94 -18.26
CA LEU A 64 -16.52 0.20 -19.41
C LEU A 64 -15.09 -0.27 -19.16
N VAL A 65 -14.20 0.64 -18.77
CA VAL A 65 -12.77 0.35 -18.55
C VAL A 65 -12.58 -0.60 -17.38
N TYR A 66 -13.26 -0.35 -16.26
CA TYR A 66 -13.21 -1.19 -15.06
C TYR A 66 -13.69 -2.62 -15.34
N GLY A 67 -14.86 -2.78 -15.98
CA GLY A 67 -15.39 -4.10 -16.35
C GLY A 67 -14.43 -4.87 -17.28
N ARG A 68 -13.84 -4.18 -18.26
CA ARG A 68 -12.83 -4.77 -19.14
C ARG A 68 -11.58 -5.17 -18.36
N PHE A 69 -11.09 -4.33 -17.48
CA PHE A 69 -9.90 -4.59 -16.68
C PHE A 69 -10.06 -5.80 -15.77
N LEU A 70 -11.20 -5.96 -15.10
CA LEU A 70 -11.49 -7.16 -14.31
C LEU A 70 -11.45 -8.45 -15.14
N SER A 71 -12.01 -8.42 -16.36
CA SER A 71 -11.92 -9.55 -17.29
C SER A 71 -10.47 -9.88 -17.67
N LYS A 72 -9.66 -8.84 -17.94
CA LYS A 72 -8.24 -9.01 -18.30
C LYS A 72 -7.40 -9.53 -17.12
N ILE A 73 -7.69 -9.12 -15.90
CA ILE A 73 -7.08 -9.69 -14.67
C ILE A 73 -7.33 -11.19 -14.60
N LYS A 74 -8.58 -11.62 -14.83
CA LYS A 74 -8.94 -13.05 -14.84
C LYS A 74 -8.14 -13.82 -15.90
N ASN A 75 -8.01 -13.27 -17.12
CA ASN A 75 -7.24 -13.88 -18.19
C ASN A 75 -5.74 -13.94 -17.85
N ALA A 76 -5.18 -12.89 -17.27
CA ALA A 76 -3.77 -12.83 -16.88
C ALA A 76 -3.39 -13.93 -15.86
N LYS A 77 -4.31 -14.29 -14.94
CA LYS A 77 -4.11 -15.44 -14.03
C LYS A 77 -3.93 -16.75 -14.79
N GLN A 78 -4.67 -16.95 -15.88
CA GLN A 78 -4.51 -18.13 -16.74
C GLN A 78 -3.19 -18.09 -17.52
N TYR A 79 -2.77 -16.90 -18.00
CA TYR A 79 -1.53 -16.75 -18.76
C TYR A 79 -0.32 -17.12 -17.92
N TYR A 80 -0.08 -16.45 -16.78
CA TYR A 80 1.08 -16.77 -15.98
C TYR A 80 1.04 -18.20 -15.44
N GLY A 81 -0.14 -18.68 -15.01
CA GLY A 81 -0.32 -20.04 -14.51
C GLY A 81 0.03 -21.12 -15.55
N SER A 82 -0.24 -20.88 -16.85
CA SER A 82 0.10 -21.80 -17.92
C SER A 82 1.57 -21.66 -18.37
N LEU A 83 2.07 -20.45 -18.50
CA LEU A 83 3.41 -20.14 -19.01
C LEU A 83 4.52 -20.60 -18.07
N LEU A 84 4.33 -20.48 -16.75
CA LEU A 84 5.31 -20.86 -15.74
C LEU A 84 5.33 -22.38 -15.44
N LYS A 85 4.39 -23.17 -15.97
CA LYS A 85 4.41 -24.64 -15.80
C LYS A 85 5.56 -25.32 -16.53
N LYS A 86 6.06 -24.73 -17.62
CA LYS A 86 7.09 -25.31 -18.48
C LYS A 86 8.34 -24.41 -18.48
N PRO A 87 9.54 -25.00 -18.65
CA PRO A 87 10.75 -24.19 -18.76
C PRO A 87 10.72 -23.33 -20.03
N PHE A 88 11.35 -22.14 -19.93
CA PHE A 88 11.50 -21.25 -21.07
C PHE A 88 12.65 -21.71 -21.99
N ASN A 89 12.58 -21.28 -23.24
CA ASN A 89 13.71 -21.47 -24.16
C ASN A 89 14.70 -20.31 -24.02
N TYR A 90 15.79 -20.54 -23.28
CA TYR A 90 16.83 -19.53 -23.02
C TYR A 90 17.84 -19.41 -24.18
N LYS A 91 17.83 -20.34 -25.15
CA LYS A 91 18.68 -20.24 -26.34
C LYS A 91 18.10 -19.33 -27.42
N LYS A 92 16.82 -18.99 -27.30
CA LYS A 92 16.16 -18.10 -28.26
C LYS A 92 16.54 -16.65 -27.92
N ASP A 93 17.17 -15.98 -28.92
CA ASP A 93 17.43 -14.55 -28.87
C ASP A 93 16.10 -13.78 -29.00
N GLU A 94 15.77 -12.98 -28.00
CA GLU A 94 14.49 -12.26 -27.90
C GLU A 94 14.70 -10.91 -27.23
N PHE A 95 14.02 -9.91 -27.74
CA PHE A 95 14.01 -8.57 -27.18
C PHE A 95 12.67 -8.28 -26.47
N ILE A 96 12.74 -7.57 -25.35
CA ILE A 96 11.60 -6.95 -24.68
C ILE A 96 11.94 -5.49 -24.35
N ASP A 97 11.06 -4.57 -24.74
CA ASP A 97 11.19 -3.17 -24.39
C ASP A 97 10.64 -2.94 -22.97
N LEU A 98 11.43 -2.34 -22.10
CA LEU A 98 11.05 -1.97 -20.74
C LEU A 98 10.71 -0.48 -20.60
N ASP A 99 10.85 0.31 -21.67
CA ASP A 99 10.34 1.68 -21.73
C ASP A 99 8.84 1.65 -22.03
N TYR A 100 8.04 1.37 -21.00
CA TYR A 100 6.58 1.22 -21.13
C TYR A 100 5.88 2.50 -21.63
N LYS A 101 6.51 3.66 -21.57
CA LYS A 101 5.97 4.91 -22.14
C LYS A 101 5.96 4.87 -23.65
N LYS A 102 6.96 4.21 -24.25
CA LYS A 102 7.09 4.08 -25.72
C LYS A 102 6.50 2.77 -26.26
N THR A 103 6.36 1.76 -25.41
CA THR A 103 5.78 0.47 -25.80
C THR A 103 4.35 0.65 -26.27
N GLU A 104 4.00 0.04 -27.40
CA GLU A 104 2.61 0.00 -27.89
C GLU A 104 1.81 -1.11 -27.22
N TYR A 105 0.49 -0.95 -27.17
CA TYR A 105 -0.42 -2.04 -26.78
C TYR A 105 -0.38 -3.17 -27.80
N ALA A 106 -0.51 -4.41 -27.33
CA ALA A 106 -0.58 -5.58 -28.16
C ALA A 106 -1.75 -5.51 -29.15
N LYS A 107 -1.52 -5.95 -30.41
CA LYS A 107 -2.55 -5.93 -31.46
C LYS A 107 -3.60 -7.02 -31.29
N SER A 108 -3.26 -8.09 -30.56
CA SER A 108 -4.12 -9.26 -30.35
C SER A 108 -3.81 -9.93 -29.02
N GLU A 109 -4.73 -10.77 -28.58
CA GLU A 109 -4.52 -11.59 -27.36
C GLU A 109 -3.30 -12.52 -27.50
N LYS A 110 -3.05 -13.09 -28.69
CA LYS A 110 -1.86 -13.91 -28.96
C LYS A 110 -0.56 -13.10 -28.76
N GLU A 111 -0.53 -11.87 -29.20
CA GLU A 111 0.62 -10.97 -29.00
C GLU A 111 0.76 -10.60 -27.52
N LEU A 112 -0.34 -10.35 -26.83
CA LEU A 112 -0.38 -10.08 -25.40
C LEU A 112 0.16 -11.26 -24.58
N ILE A 113 -0.26 -12.49 -24.88
CA ILE A 113 0.26 -13.71 -24.24
C ILE A 113 1.76 -13.88 -24.51
N ASN A 114 2.23 -13.57 -25.72
CA ASN A 114 3.67 -13.61 -26.01
C ASN A 114 4.44 -12.52 -25.25
N TYR A 115 3.86 -11.36 -25.05
CA TYR A 115 4.44 -10.30 -24.21
C TYR A 115 4.54 -10.75 -22.74
N TRP A 116 3.49 -11.35 -22.19
CA TRP A 116 3.50 -12.00 -20.88
C TRP A 116 4.60 -13.05 -20.77
N ARG A 117 4.75 -13.89 -21.78
CA ARG A 117 5.80 -14.92 -21.83
C ARG A 117 7.20 -14.30 -21.74
N LYS A 118 7.45 -13.22 -22.48
CA LYS A 118 8.74 -12.52 -22.44
C LYS A 118 9.00 -11.88 -21.08
N GLN A 119 8.01 -11.23 -20.47
CA GLN A 119 8.14 -10.65 -19.14
C GLN A 119 8.44 -11.71 -18.08
N LEU A 120 7.71 -12.83 -18.09
CA LEU A 120 7.92 -13.91 -17.13
C LEU A 120 9.28 -14.61 -17.36
N LYS A 121 9.71 -14.73 -18.62
CA LYS A 121 11.07 -15.23 -18.93
C LYS A 121 12.14 -14.32 -18.35
N LEU A 122 12.03 -13.01 -18.52
CA LEU A 122 12.97 -12.04 -17.95
C LEU A 122 13.02 -12.15 -16.42
N GLN A 123 11.87 -12.12 -15.75
CA GLN A 123 11.80 -12.29 -14.29
C GLN A 123 12.42 -13.62 -13.84
N THR A 124 12.25 -14.69 -14.63
CA THR A 124 12.86 -15.98 -14.33
C THR A 124 14.39 -15.94 -14.50
N ILE A 125 14.91 -15.23 -15.51
CA ILE A 125 16.35 -15.02 -15.69
C ILE A 125 16.95 -14.30 -14.49
N ASP A 126 16.31 -13.23 -14.01
CA ASP A 126 16.77 -12.51 -12.82
C ASP A 126 16.85 -13.43 -11.59
N ARG A 127 15.85 -14.30 -11.40
CA ARG A 127 15.86 -15.29 -10.32
C ARG A 127 16.89 -16.41 -10.53
N ILE A 128 17.18 -16.80 -11.76
CA ILE A 128 18.26 -17.76 -12.07
C ILE A 128 19.60 -17.15 -11.63
N GLN A 129 19.90 -15.93 -12.03
CA GLN A 129 21.15 -15.23 -11.66
C GLN A 129 21.31 -15.13 -10.15
N GLU A 130 20.25 -14.75 -9.43
CA GLU A 130 20.24 -14.73 -7.96
C GLU A 130 20.58 -16.10 -7.35
N LEU A 131 19.93 -17.16 -7.85
CA LEU A 131 20.13 -18.51 -7.33
C LEU A 131 21.51 -19.08 -7.69
N GLU A 132 22.04 -18.79 -8.89
CA GLU A 132 23.42 -19.17 -9.27
C GLU A 132 24.47 -18.48 -8.40
N ALA A 133 24.29 -17.21 -8.09
CA ALA A 133 25.18 -16.48 -7.20
C ALA A 133 25.19 -17.09 -5.78
N LEU A 134 24.01 -17.40 -5.23
CA LEU A 134 23.87 -18.07 -3.94
C LEU A 134 24.45 -19.48 -3.92
N ASP A 135 24.29 -20.24 -5.01
CA ASP A 135 24.83 -21.59 -5.15
C ASP A 135 26.36 -21.58 -5.21
N LYS A 136 26.93 -20.59 -5.92
CA LYS A 136 28.37 -20.36 -6.00
C LYS A 136 28.95 -19.98 -4.61
N GLU A 137 28.31 -19.06 -3.89
CA GLU A 137 28.72 -18.66 -2.55
C GLU A 137 28.76 -19.83 -1.56
N LYS A 138 27.74 -20.71 -1.61
CA LYS A 138 27.70 -21.92 -0.79
C LYS A 138 28.86 -22.86 -1.08
N PHE A 139 29.18 -23.05 -2.35
CA PHE A 139 30.31 -23.89 -2.78
C PHE A 139 31.66 -23.30 -2.35
N GLU A 140 31.82 -21.97 -2.40
CA GLU A 140 33.05 -21.30 -1.94
C GLU A 140 33.24 -21.41 -0.42
N LYS A 141 32.13 -21.43 0.36
CA LYS A 141 32.17 -21.61 1.82
C LYS A 141 32.34 -23.06 2.25
N ASP A 142 31.81 -24.01 1.47
CA ASP A 142 31.90 -25.43 1.73
C ASP A 142 32.16 -26.19 0.41
N PRO A 143 33.44 -26.56 0.13
CA PRO A 143 33.77 -27.34 -1.07
C PRO A 143 33.12 -28.71 -1.18
N SER A 144 32.56 -29.26 -0.07
CA SER A 144 31.78 -30.50 -0.09
C SER A 144 30.34 -30.30 -0.58
N TYR A 145 29.86 -29.04 -0.66
CA TYR A 145 28.53 -28.68 -1.14
C TYR A 145 28.38 -29.08 -2.62
N LYS A 146 27.35 -29.84 -2.93
CA LYS A 146 27.04 -30.25 -4.29
C LYS A 146 26.26 -29.15 -5.02
N LYS A 147 26.87 -28.51 -5.99
CA LYS A 147 26.21 -27.50 -6.83
C LYS A 147 24.93 -28.04 -7.50
N MET A 148 23.93 -27.17 -7.59
CA MET A 148 22.70 -27.47 -8.28
C MET A 148 22.89 -27.52 -9.81
N SER A 149 22.15 -28.40 -10.49
CA SER A 149 22.08 -28.33 -11.94
C SER A 149 21.29 -27.12 -12.42
N PHE A 150 21.60 -26.61 -13.62
CA PHE A 150 20.84 -25.53 -14.26
C PHE A 150 19.33 -25.82 -14.30
N SER A 151 18.92 -27.05 -14.64
CA SER A 151 17.51 -27.44 -14.64
C SER A 151 16.85 -27.32 -13.28
N SER A 152 17.59 -27.62 -12.19
CA SER A 152 17.09 -27.46 -10.82
C SER A 152 16.96 -26.00 -10.42
N ILE A 153 17.95 -25.17 -10.78
CA ILE A 153 17.94 -23.72 -10.54
C ILE A 153 16.79 -23.08 -11.31
N GLU A 154 16.64 -23.41 -12.60
CA GLU A 154 15.60 -22.88 -13.47
C GLU A 154 14.18 -23.21 -12.92
N LYS A 155 13.97 -24.46 -12.51
CA LYS A 155 12.69 -24.87 -11.90
C LYS A 155 12.38 -24.06 -10.65
N LYS A 156 13.35 -23.91 -9.73
CA LYS A 156 13.19 -23.11 -8.52
C LYS A 156 12.94 -21.64 -8.83
N ALA A 157 13.61 -21.10 -9.86
CA ALA A 157 13.40 -19.72 -10.29
C ALA A 157 11.96 -19.49 -10.78
N ARG A 158 11.43 -20.39 -11.63
CA ARG A 158 10.03 -20.32 -12.09
C ARG A 158 9.02 -20.47 -10.94
N GLU A 159 9.28 -21.35 -9.99
CA GLU A 159 8.46 -21.50 -8.78
C GLU A 159 8.43 -20.20 -7.94
N LYS A 160 9.58 -19.53 -7.77
CA LYS A 160 9.65 -18.21 -7.11
C LYS A 160 8.86 -17.16 -7.87
N VAL A 161 8.95 -17.12 -9.22
CA VAL A 161 8.16 -16.18 -10.04
C VAL A 161 6.66 -16.51 -9.93
N MET A 162 6.26 -17.78 -9.93
CA MET A 162 4.88 -18.21 -9.73
C MET A 162 4.34 -17.68 -8.40
N THR A 163 5.05 -17.92 -7.31
CA THR A 163 4.66 -17.44 -5.97
C THR A 163 4.56 -15.90 -5.92
N SER A 164 5.46 -15.20 -6.63
CA SER A 164 5.39 -13.74 -6.72
C SER A 164 4.12 -13.27 -7.45
N MET A 165 3.76 -13.96 -8.55
CA MET A 165 2.52 -13.68 -9.28
C MET A 165 1.28 -14.00 -8.44
N GLU A 166 1.23 -15.15 -7.80
CA GLU A 166 0.13 -15.53 -6.89
C GLU A 166 -0.08 -14.48 -5.79
N ASN A 167 1.00 -14.06 -5.13
CA ASN A 167 0.95 -13.02 -4.10
C ASN A 167 0.48 -11.66 -4.64
N LEU A 168 0.86 -11.29 -5.88
CA LEU A 168 0.37 -10.09 -6.53
C LEU A 168 -1.15 -10.17 -6.75
N TYR A 169 -1.62 -11.30 -7.29
CA TYR A 169 -3.04 -11.45 -7.60
C TYR A 169 -3.92 -11.67 -6.37
N ILE A 170 -3.39 -12.22 -5.28
CA ILE A 170 -4.08 -12.21 -3.97
C ILE A 170 -4.35 -10.76 -3.54
N ARG A 171 -3.35 -9.87 -3.63
CA ARG A 171 -3.54 -8.44 -3.29
C ARG A 171 -4.51 -7.73 -4.23
N ILE A 172 -4.50 -8.06 -5.52
CA ILE A 172 -5.46 -7.50 -6.49
C ILE A 172 -6.89 -7.97 -6.18
N ASP A 173 -7.06 -9.23 -5.80
CA ASP A 173 -8.37 -9.79 -5.43
C ASP A 173 -8.93 -9.20 -4.13
N GLU A 174 -8.08 -8.66 -3.26
CA GLU A 174 -8.49 -7.95 -2.06
C GLU A 174 -9.03 -6.53 -2.37
N LEU A 175 -8.77 -5.98 -3.56
CA LEU A 175 -9.27 -4.66 -3.94
C LEU A 175 -10.76 -4.73 -4.29
N GLU A 176 -11.54 -3.84 -3.69
CA GLU A 176 -12.96 -3.71 -3.90
C GLU A 176 -13.29 -2.63 -4.95
N HIS A 177 -14.54 -2.58 -5.38
CA HIS A 177 -15.02 -1.56 -6.33
C HIS A 177 -14.65 -0.14 -5.89
N LYS A 178 -14.77 0.17 -4.58
CA LYS A 178 -14.42 1.49 -4.02
C LYS A 178 -12.96 1.87 -4.22
N ASP A 179 -12.04 0.90 -4.19
CA ASP A 179 -10.61 1.12 -4.36
C ASP A 179 -10.29 1.48 -5.82
N TRP A 180 -10.91 0.75 -6.77
CA TRP A 180 -10.79 1.04 -8.20
C TRP A 180 -11.47 2.37 -8.58
N PHE A 181 -12.62 2.67 -7.97
CA PHE A 181 -13.28 3.96 -8.17
C PHE A 181 -12.44 5.12 -7.62
N SER A 182 -11.75 4.92 -6.50
CA SER A 182 -10.80 5.91 -5.98
C SER A 182 -9.64 6.15 -6.94
N THR A 183 -9.16 5.13 -7.65
CA THR A 183 -8.16 5.27 -8.71
C THR A 183 -8.67 6.13 -9.86
N PHE A 184 -9.93 5.95 -10.28
CA PHE A 184 -10.58 6.81 -11.27
C PHE A 184 -10.71 8.25 -10.77
N LEU A 185 -11.20 8.47 -9.56
CA LEU A 185 -11.31 9.80 -8.97
C LEU A 185 -9.94 10.49 -8.87
N ASN A 186 -8.89 9.74 -8.56
CA ASN A 186 -7.54 10.30 -8.52
C ASN A 186 -7.02 10.68 -9.92
N SER A 187 -7.41 9.99 -10.98
CA SER A 187 -7.11 10.45 -12.34
C SER A 187 -7.87 11.71 -12.72
N VAL A 188 -9.07 11.93 -12.17
CA VAL A 188 -9.86 13.16 -12.33
C VAL A 188 -9.22 14.33 -11.57
N VAL A 189 -8.91 14.17 -10.29
CA VAL A 189 -8.40 15.26 -9.45
C VAL A 189 -6.96 15.64 -9.79
N SER A 190 -6.14 14.71 -10.27
CA SER A 190 -4.77 14.97 -10.73
C SER A 190 -4.70 15.94 -11.91
N ALA A 191 -5.78 16.07 -12.67
CA ALA A 191 -5.88 17.07 -13.72
C ALA A 191 -5.84 18.52 -13.19
N PHE A 192 -6.19 18.74 -11.92
CA PHE A 192 -6.15 20.09 -11.30
C PHE A 192 -4.75 20.45 -10.80
N GLY A 193 -3.97 19.48 -10.37
CA GLY A 193 -2.59 19.69 -9.93
C GLY A 193 -1.93 18.40 -9.44
N PRO A 194 -0.59 18.31 -9.49
CA PRO A 194 0.14 17.08 -9.14
C PRO A 194 0.02 16.70 -7.67
N HIS A 195 -0.38 17.63 -6.81
CA HIS A 195 -0.57 17.43 -5.37
C HIS A 195 -2.04 17.33 -4.95
N THR A 196 -2.97 17.38 -5.92
CA THR A 196 -4.40 17.22 -5.65
C THR A 196 -4.75 15.75 -5.64
N THR A 197 -5.21 15.25 -4.49
CA THR A 197 -5.51 13.83 -4.28
C THR A 197 -6.89 13.65 -3.65
N TYR A 198 -7.65 12.70 -4.16
CA TYR A 198 -8.85 12.20 -3.48
C TYR A 198 -8.45 11.16 -2.44
N MET A 199 -8.81 11.39 -1.21
CA MET A 199 -8.65 10.44 -0.11
C MET A 199 -9.99 9.80 0.23
N PRO A 200 -10.17 8.49 0.04
CA PRO A 200 -11.32 7.77 0.59
C PRO A 200 -11.40 7.94 2.11
N PRO A 201 -12.58 7.78 2.74
CA PRO A 201 -12.76 8.05 4.16
C PRO A 201 -11.75 7.37 5.08
N ASN A 202 -11.42 6.11 4.84
CA ASN A 202 -10.42 5.37 5.61
C ASN A 202 -9.00 5.92 5.44
N ILE A 203 -8.63 6.36 4.25
CA ILE A 203 -7.31 6.97 3.99
C ILE A 203 -7.26 8.37 4.58
N LYS A 204 -8.37 9.14 4.50
CA LYS A 204 -8.48 10.45 5.15
C LYS A 204 -8.32 10.33 6.67
N GLU A 205 -8.98 9.37 7.29
CA GLU A 205 -8.84 9.09 8.73
C GLU A 205 -7.39 8.77 9.11
N THR A 206 -6.73 7.90 8.34
CA THR A 206 -5.31 7.58 8.56
C THR A 206 -4.42 8.81 8.39
N PHE A 207 -4.68 9.62 7.35
CA PHE A 207 -3.96 10.87 7.14
C PHE A 207 -4.13 11.85 8.30
N ASP A 208 -5.35 12.04 8.81
CA ASP A 208 -5.63 12.93 9.93
C ASP A 208 -4.94 12.45 11.21
N GLN A 209 -4.91 11.15 11.46
CA GLN A 209 -4.18 10.54 12.58
C GLN A 209 -2.67 10.76 12.45
N ASP A 210 -2.12 10.53 11.26
CA ASP A 210 -0.70 10.76 11.01
C ASP A 210 -0.33 12.25 11.15
N MET A 211 -1.18 13.14 10.67
CA MET A 211 -0.97 14.58 10.78
C MET A 211 -1.13 15.10 12.20
N SER A 212 -2.04 14.54 12.99
CA SER A 212 -2.23 14.96 14.38
C SER A 212 -1.25 14.32 15.37
N GLY A 213 -0.62 13.19 14.99
CA GLY A 213 0.15 12.37 15.92
C GLY A 213 -0.69 11.72 17.01
N LYS A 214 -2.02 11.74 16.86
CA LYS A 214 -3.00 11.22 17.80
C LYS A 214 -3.69 10.00 17.23
N LEU A 215 -3.62 8.89 17.91
CA LEU A 215 -4.30 7.65 17.57
C LEU A 215 -5.24 7.24 18.70
N GLU A 216 -6.53 6.98 18.39
CA GLU A 216 -7.46 6.38 19.35
C GLU A 216 -7.54 4.86 19.10
N GLY A 217 -7.28 4.07 20.14
CA GLY A 217 -7.30 2.63 20.02
C GLY A 217 -6.51 1.89 21.09
N ILE A 218 -5.97 0.73 20.73
CA ILE A 218 -5.22 -0.13 21.67
C ILE A 218 -3.72 0.18 21.71
N GLY A 219 -3.18 0.98 20.81
CA GLY A 219 -1.73 1.27 20.76
C GLY A 219 -0.89 0.08 20.28
N ALA A 220 -1.32 -0.60 19.22
CA ALA A 220 -0.57 -1.68 18.59
C ALA A 220 -0.46 -1.45 17.08
N ARG A 221 0.73 -1.75 16.51
CA ARG A 221 0.95 -1.81 15.08
C ARG A 221 0.68 -3.22 14.59
N LEU A 222 -0.17 -3.34 13.58
CA LEU A 222 -0.65 -4.62 13.07
C LEU A 222 -0.17 -4.84 11.62
N GLN A 223 0.03 -6.11 11.26
CA GLN A 223 0.41 -6.50 9.91
C GLN A 223 -0.32 -7.79 9.51
N LYS A 224 -0.84 -7.84 8.29
CA LYS A 224 -1.37 -9.10 7.73
C LYS A 224 -0.22 -9.95 7.20
N LYS A 225 -0.14 -11.22 7.66
CA LYS A 225 0.76 -12.25 7.14
C LYS A 225 -0.07 -13.48 6.77
N GLY A 226 -0.15 -13.78 5.47
CA GLY A 226 -1.09 -14.77 4.96
C GLY A 226 -2.53 -14.35 5.26
N ILE A 227 -3.28 -15.20 5.95
CA ILE A 227 -4.68 -14.92 6.35
C ILE A 227 -4.80 -14.33 7.78
N TYR A 228 -3.69 -14.16 8.50
CA TYR A 228 -3.70 -13.75 9.90
C TYR A 228 -3.25 -12.32 10.12
N THR A 229 -3.87 -11.66 11.11
CA THR A 229 -3.47 -10.34 11.61
C THR A 229 -2.53 -10.51 12.79
N HIS A 230 -1.27 -10.08 12.62
CA HIS A 230 -0.20 -10.17 13.60
C HIS A 230 0.03 -8.84 14.31
N VAL A 231 0.32 -8.90 15.61
CA VAL A 231 0.87 -7.78 16.36
C VAL A 231 2.37 -7.66 16.03
N VAL A 232 2.79 -6.55 15.46
CA VAL A 232 4.20 -6.34 15.06
C VAL A 232 4.94 -5.55 16.13
N GLU A 233 4.25 -4.59 16.75
CA GLU A 233 4.84 -3.66 17.71
C GLU A 233 3.75 -3.12 18.65
N LEU A 234 4.11 -2.87 19.89
CA LEU A 234 3.26 -2.17 20.87
C LEU A 234 3.83 -0.77 21.10
N VAL A 235 2.97 0.25 20.94
CA VAL A 235 3.36 1.64 21.21
C VAL A 235 3.60 1.81 22.70
N SER A 236 4.81 2.23 23.07
CA SER A 236 5.20 2.46 24.47
C SER A 236 4.23 3.45 25.15
N GLY A 237 3.77 3.10 26.36
CA GLY A 237 2.78 3.91 27.08
C GLY A 237 1.35 3.82 26.55
N GLY A 238 1.10 3.08 25.47
CA GLY A 238 -0.25 2.81 24.94
C GLY A 238 -1.04 1.80 25.80
N PRO A 239 -2.36 1.65 25.56
CA PRO A 239 -3.23 0.77 26.35
C PRO A 239 -2.80 -0.70 26.39
N ALA A 240 -2.47 -1.28 25.24
CA ALA A 240 -2.01 -2.68 25.18
C ALA A 240 -0.67 -2.87 25.88
N TRP A 241 0.25 -1.91 25.73
CA TRP A 241 1.54 -1.92 26.42
C TRP A 241 1.39 -1.85 27.94
N LYS A 242 0.57 -0.91 28.44
CA LYS A 242 0.29 -0.74 29.90
C LYS A 242 -0.36 -1.98 30.50
N GLN A 243 -1.24 -2.64 29.74
CA GLN A 243 -1.94 -3.82 30.21
C GLN A 243 -1.02 -5.06 30.27
N GLY A 244 -0.01 -5.15 29.38
CA GLY A 244 1.05 -6.16 29.43
C GLY A 244 0.64 -7.60 29.09
N LYS A 245 -0.55 -7.85 28.52
CA LYS A 245 -1.02 -9.19 28.14
C LYS A 245 -0.90 -9.48 26.66
N LEU A 246 -0.98 -8.45 25.81
CA LEU A 246 -0.73 -8.53 24.37
C LEU A 246 0.77 -8.40 24.12
N GLU A 247 1.33 -9.18 23.21
CA GLU A 247 2.77 -9.23 22.93
C GLU A 247 3.06 -9.18 21.43
N GLU A 248 4.26 -8.78 21.09
CA GLU A 248 4.74 -8.79 19.71
C GLU A 248 4.85 -10.22 19.15
N GLY A 249 4.25 -10.42 17.99
CA GLY A 249 4.16 -11.71 17.31
C GLY A 249 2.88 -12.50 17.63
N ASP A 250 2.05 -12.02 18.55
CA ASP A 250 0.72 -12.58 18.79
C ASP A 250 -0.16 -12.45 17.55
N ILE A 251 -1.13 -13.35 17.40
CA ILE A 251 -2.07 -13.38 16.26
C ILE A 251 -3.47 -13.10 16.77
N ILE A 252 -4.12 -12.08 16.21
CA ILE A 252 -5.51 -11.76 16.55
C ILE A 252 -6.43 -12.60 15.66
N LEU A 253 -7.30 -13.39 16.26
CA LEU A 253 -8.25 -14.26 15.56
C LEU A 253 -9.64 -13.65 15.53
N LYS A 254 -10.12 -13.10 16.66
CA LYS A 254 -11.44 -12.49 16.78
C LYS A 254 -11.39 -11.19 17.54
N VAL A 255 -12.36 -10.33 17.28
CA VAL A 255 -12.55 -9.06 17.96
C VAL A 255 -13.99 -8.98 18.46
N THR A 256 -14.16 -8.66 19.72
CA THR A 256 -15.47 -8.51 20.38
C THR A 256 -15.60 -7.11 20.94
N GLN A 257 -16.63 -6.37 20.55
CA GLN A 257 -17.00 -5.09 21.17
C GLN A 257 -17.67 -5.33 22.54
N GLU A 258 -17.70 -4.34 23.40
CA GLU A 258 -18.22 -4.46 24.78
C GLU A 258 -19.63 -5.07 24.87
N ASN A 259 -20.48 -4.79 23.87
CA ASN A 259 -21.88 -5.28 23.82
C ASN A 259 -22.18 -6.01 22.49
N GLY A 260 -21.19 -6.63 21.87
CA GLY A 260 -21.33 -7.25 20.55
C GLY A 260 -20.91 -8.73 20.54
N ASP A 261 -21.28 -9.40 19.46
CA ASP A 261 -20.81 -10.76 19.20
C ASP A 261 -19.35 -10.77 18.70
N PRO A 262 -18.60 -11.87 18.95
CA PRO A 262 -17.26 -12.02 18.42
C PRO A 262 -17.22 -12.03 16.89
N VAL A 263 -16.48 -11.11 16.30
CA VAL A 263 -16.23 -11.05 14.85
C VAL A 263 -14.93 -11.78 14.54
N ASP A 264 -14.99 -12.81 13.70
CA ASP A 264 -13.80 -13.49 13.19
C ASP A 264 -13.11 -12.61 12.14
N ILE A 265 -11.83 -12.30 12.35
CA ILE A 265 -11.04 -11.45 11.46
C ILE A 265 -9.99 -12.24 10.66
N VAL A 266 -9.97 -13.59 10.76
CA VAL A 266 -9.08 -14.43 9.96
C VAL A 266 -9.49 -14.33 8.47
N GLY A 267 -8.51 -14.04 7.61
CA GLY A 267 -8.75 -13.83 6.18
C GLY A 267 -9.27 -12.43 5.81
N MET A 268 -9.73 -11.63 6.78
CA MET A 268 -10.21 -10.26 6.55
C MET A 268 -9.09 -9.36 6.04
N ARG A 269 -9.43 -8.31 5.27
CA ARG A 269 -8.50 -7.24 4.92
C ARG A 269 -8.01 -6.56 6.20
N LEU A 270 -6.73 -6.17 6.23
CA LEU A 270 -6.16 -5.53 7.42
C LEU A 270 -6.91 -4.25 7.81
N ASP A 271 -7.26 -3.41 6.82
CA ASP A 271 -7.99 -2.16 7.06
C ASP A 271 -9.36 -2.40 7.71
N ASP A 272 -10.04 -3.47 7.31
CA ASP A 272 -11.35 -3.81 7.86
C ASP A 272 -11.21 -4.43 9.26
N ALA A 273 -10.20 -5.27 9.49
CA ALA A 273 -9.87 -5.78 10.82
C ALA A 273 -9.51 -4.63 11.81
N ILE A 274 -8.74 -3.65 11.34
CA ILE A 274 -8.37 -2.47 12.12
C ILE A 274 -9.60 -1.67 12.55
N LYS A 275 -10.64 -1.54 11.72
CA LYS A 275 -11.89 -0.84 12.10
C LYS A 275 -12.59 -1.45 13.32
N PHE A 276 -12.52 -2.78 13.47
CA PHE A 276 -13.07 -3.46 14.66
C PHE A 276 -12.17 -3.28 15.89
N ILE A 277 -10.84 -3.19 15.70
CA ILE A 277 -9.88 -3.06 16.80
C ILE A 277 -9.81 -1.62 17.33
N LYS A 278 -9.78 -0.64 16.43
CA LYS A 278 -9.87 0.79 16.78
C LYS A 278 -11.24 1.12 17.37
N GLY A 279 -11.34 2.26 18.01
CA GLY A 279 -12.59 2.81 18.51
C GLY A 279 -12.33 3.95 19.49
N PRO A 280 -13.39 4.65 19.92
CA PRO A 280 -13.28 5.83 20.80
C PRO A 280 -12.58 5.49 22.12
N LYS A 281 -11.90 6.51 22.66
CA LYS A 281 -11.33 6.48 24.01
C LYS A 281 -12.36 5.96 25.03
N ASP A 282 -11.89 5.27 26.07
CA ASP A 282 -12.65 4.71 27.18
C ASP A 282 -13.60 3.55 26.83
N THR A 283 -13.69 3.16 25.53
CA THR A 283 -14.42 1.94 25.13
C THR A 283 -13.55 0.71 25.26
N LYS A 284 -14.18 -0.46 25.49
CA LYS A 284 -13.47 -1.75 25.63
C LYS A 284 -13.57 -2.58 24.37
N VAL A 285 -12.49 -3.30 24.08
CA VAL A 285 -12.43 -4.32 23.06
C VAL A 285 -11.79 -5.56 23.63
N THR A 286 -12.38 -6.73 23.35
CA THR A 286 -11.80 -8.03 23.70
C THR A 286 -11.25 -8.66 22.43
N LEU A 287 -9.97 -9.02 22.46
CA LEU A 287 -9.25 -9.70 21.38
C LEU A 287 -9.05 -11.16 21.75
N SER A 288 -9.57 -12.08 20.91
CA SER A 288 -9.19 -13.50 21.01
C SER A 288 -7.86 -13.68 20.30
N VAL A 289 -6.81 -13.93 21.05
CA VAL A 289 -5.43 -13.88 20.59
C VAL A 289 -4.77 -15.24 20.72
N LYS A 290 -4.15 -15.73 19.63
CA LYS A 290 -3.25 -16.88 19.68
C LYS A 290 -1.87 -16.38 20.06
N LYS A 291 -1.37 -16.81 21.23
CA LYS A 291 -0.06 -16.41 21.75
C LYS A 291 1.06 -17.01 20.92
N LYS A 292 2.07 -16.19 20.62
CA LYS A 292 3.28 -16.63 19.90
C LYS A 292 4.07 -17.67 20.72
N ILE A 293 4.12 -17.49 22.03
CA ILE A 293 5.05 -18.21 22.92
C ILE A 293 4.68 -19.68 23.10
N ASP A 294 3.38 -19.98 23.24
CA ASP A 294 2.86 -21.29 23.57
C ASP A 294 1.74 -21.81 22.66
N GLY A 295 1.31 -20.98 21.68
CA GLY A 295 0.25 -21.29 20.74
C GLY A 295 -1.15 -21.36 21.36
N THR A 296 -1.31 -21.06 22.66
CA THR A 296 -2.62 -21.05 23.33
C THR A 296 -3.47 -19.85 22.87
N THR A 297 -4.79 -19.99 22.89
CA THR A 297 -5.71 -18.89 22.62
C THR A 297 -6.18 -18.28 23.93
N LYS A 298 -6.09 -16.95 24.04
CA LYS A 298 -6.54 -16.18 25.22
C LYS A 298 -7.36 -15.00 24.81
N ASP A 299 -8.37 -14.67 25.60
CA ASP A 299 -9.14 -13.45 25.43
C ASP A 299 -8.50 -12.33 26.26
N ILE A 300 -8.20 -11.22 25.59
CA ILE A 300 -7.53 -10.06 26.17
C ILE A 300 -8.44 -8.85 26.00
N THR A 301 -9.00 -8.34 27.09
CA THR A 301 -9.80 -7.12 27.07
C THR A 301 -8.91 -5.91 27.30
N ILE A 302 -8.96 -4.94 26.39
CA ILE A 302 -8.19 -3.69 26.43
C ILE A 302 -9.17 -2.52 26.43
N THR A 303 -8.98 -1.57 27.34
CA THR A 303 -9.68 -0.28 27.29
C THR A 303 -8.91 0.63 26.33
N ARG A 304 -9.57 1.11 25.29
CA ARG A 304 -8.98 2.03 24.32
C ARG A 304 -8.70 3.38 24.94
N ASP A 305 -7.63 4.02 24.49
CA ASP A 305 -7.28 5.36 24.94
C ASP A 305 -6.63 6.14 23.77
N ILE A 306 -6.35 7.39 24.00
CA ILE A 306 -5.54 8.21 23.12
C ILE A 306 -4.09 7.77 23.27
N VAL A 307 -3.50 7.33 22.18
CA VAL A 307 -2.07 7.02 22.08
C VAL A 307 -1.39 8.21 21.40
N GLN A 308 -0.51 8.87 22.11
CA GLN A 308 0.35 9.91 21.54
C GLN A 308 1.65 9.26 21.07
N LEU A 309 2.00 9.51 19.82
CA LEU A 309 3.26 9.08 19.27
C LEU A 309 4.32 10.14 19.61
N ASP A 310 4.95 10.01 20.76
CA ASP A 310 5.96 10.97 21.25
C ASP A 310 7.09 11.24 20.26
N GLU A 311 7.36 10.30 19.36
CA GLU A 311 8.31 10.42 18.26
C GLU A 311 7.89 11.46 17.19
N THR A 312 6.61 11.83 17.18
CA THR A 312 6.05 12.79 16.21
C THR A 312 6.35 14.23 16.58
N PHE A 313 6.45 14.51 17.89
CA PHE A 313 6.43 15.87 18.37
C PHE A 313 7.84 16.48 18.44
N VAL A 314 7.89 17.80 18.23
CA VAL A 314 9.14 18.56 18.35
C VAL A 314 9.70 18.42 19.76
N LYS A 315 11.01 18.30 19.86
CA LYS A 315 11.79 18.21 21.10
C LYS A 315 13.04 19.07 20.98
N SER A 316 13.52 19.57 22.11
CA SER A 316 14.81 20.21 22.12
C SER A 316 15.74 19.63 23.19
N SER A 317 17.04 19.77 22.93
CA SER A 317 18.10 19.35 23.85
C SER A 317 19.20 20.41 23.88
N VAL A 318 19.94 20.47 24.99
CA VAL A 318 21.12 21.32 25.12
C VAL A 318 22.39 20.47 25.11
N VAL A 319 23.32 20.82 24.26
CA VAL A 319 24.63 20.19 24.16
C VAL A 319 25.71 21.18 24.59
N LEU A 320 26.59 20.76 25.47
CA LEU A 320 27.79 21.51 25.88
C LEU A 320 28.98 21.07 25.00
N LYS A 321 29.58 22.03 24.28
CA LYS A 321 30.78 21.79 23.49
C LYS A 321 31.72 22.98 23.61
N ASP A 322 32.96 22.73 23.98
CA ASP A 322 34.04 23.74 24.12
C ASP A 322 33.61 24.90 25.05
N GLY A 323 32.92 24.59 26.15
CA GLY A 323 32.40 25.57 27.12
C GLY A 323 31.23 26.41 26.66
N LYS A 324 30.67 26.15 25.48
CA LYS A 324 29.48 26.81 24.94
C LYS A 324 28.28 25.88 24.95
N LYS A 325 27.13 26.44 25.18
CA LYS A 325 25.84 25.75 25.07
C LYS A 325 25.28 25.87 23.65
N PHE A 326 24.78 24.78 23.11
CA PHE A 326 24.09 24.73 21.81
C PHE A 326 22.73 24.10 22.01
N GLY A 327 21.69 24.79 21.59
CA GLY A 327 20.34 24.24 21.50
C GLY A 327 20.15 23.47 20.21
N ILE A 328 19.66 22.23 20.31
CA ILE A 328 19.28 21.41 19.16
C ILE A 328 17.77 21.23 19.25
N ILE A 329 17.07 21.60 18.18
CA ILE A 329 15.63 21.34 18.04
C ILE A 329 15.45 20.25 16.98
N ASP A 330 14.80 19.18 17.37
CA ASP A 330 14.44 18.08 16.49
C ASP A 330 12.94 18.17 16.13
N LEU A 331 12.64 18.36 14.85
CA LEU A 331 11.28 18.36 14.30
C LEU A 331 11.17 17.19 13.31
N PRO A 332 10.73 16.00 13.76
CA PRO A 332 10.70 14.79 12.93
C PRO A 332 9.75 14.92 11.73
N LYS A 333 8.63 15.62 11.90
CA LYS A 333 7.66 15.95 10.86
C LYS A 333 6.80 17.15 11.26
N PHE A 334 6.13 17.76 10.28
CA PHE A 334 5.07 18.72 10.58
C PHE A 334 3.82 17.98 11.03
N TYR A 335 3.14 18.53 12.03
CA TYR A 335 1.90 17.98 12.57
C TYR A 335 0.89 19.07 12.92
N ILE A 336 -0.39 18.75 12.73
CA ILE A 336 -1.53 19.60 13.05
C ILE A 336 -2.78 18.73 13.20
N ASN A 337 -3.67 19.09 14.11
CA ASN A 337 -5.00 18.52 14.17
C ASN A 337 -5.99 19.45 13.46
N PHE A 338 -6.54 19.00 12.34
CA PHE A 338 -7.47 19.80 11.53
C PHE A 338 -8.85 19.95 12.19
N ASP A 339 -9.23 19.00 13.05
CA ASP A 339 -10.55 18.98 13.71
C ASP A 339 -10.54 19.68 15.08
N ASP A 340 -9.38 19.79 15.71
CA ASP A 340 -9.21 20.46 17.02
C ASP A 340 -8.05 21.46 16.97
N ARG A 341 -8.37 22.73 16.75
CA ARG A 341 -7.39 23.84 16.71
C ARG A 341 -6.71 24.14 18.06
N ASN A 342 -7.26 23.64 19.16
CA ASN A 342 -6.64 23.76 20.47
C ASN A 342 -5.63 22.65 20.76
N PHE A 343 -5.61 21.62 19.92
CA PHE A 343 -4.60 20.57 20.00
C PHE A 343 -3.22 21.10 19.59
N ARG A 344 -2.19 20.36 19.93
CA ARG A 344 -0.80 20.66 19.56
C ARG A 344 -0.64 20.79 18.04
N ASP A 345 0.19 21.73 17.62
CA ASP A 345 0.70 21.83 16.25
C ASP A 345 2.20 22.14 16.27
N SER A 346 2.86 21.81 15.18
CA SER A 346 4.32 21.90 15.06
C SER A 346 4.84 23.36 15.23
N ALA A 347 4.06 24.37 14.83
CA ALA A 347 4.47 25.77 14.96
C ALA A 347 4.45 26.24 16.42
N LYS A 348 3.34 25.96 17.12
CA LYS A 348 3.21 26.33 18.55
C LYS A 348 4.21 25.60 19.44
N ASP A 349 4.45 24.30 19.15
CA ASP A 349 5.39 23.54 19.95
C ASP A 349 6.84 23.93 19.63
N MET A 350 7.16 24.30 18.39
CA MET A 350 8.46 24.88 18.04
C MET A 350 8.72 26.19 18.77
N GLU A 351 7.73 27.08 18.86
CA GLU A 351 7.80 28.33 19.60
C GLU A 351 8.12 28.06 21.08
N LYS A 352 7.42 27.13 21.73
CA LYS A 352 7.69 26.74 23.12
C LYS A 352 9.11 26.20 23.34
N GLU A 353 9.60 25.35 22.42
CA GLU A 353 10.94 24.80 22.53
C GLU A 353 12.02 25.87 22.33
N ILE A 354 11.78 26.86 21.45
CA ILE A 354 12.67 28.01 21.28
C ILE A 354 12.70 28.86 22.57
N GLU A 355 11.55 29.14 23.15
CA GLU A 355 11.45 29.91 24.43
C GLU A 355 12.18 29.15 25.54
N ARG A 356 11.94 27.87 25.71
CA ARG A 356 12.64 27.02 26.68
C ARG A 356 14.18 27.10 26.52
N LEU A 357 14.69 27.02 25.31
CA LEU A 357 16.14 27.11 25.04
C LEU A 357 16.70 28.50 25.38
N LYS A 358 15.95 29.57 25.11
CA LYS A 358 16.33 30.95 25.52
C LYS A 358 16.42 31.09 27.05
N ASP A 359 15.46 30.51 27.77
CA ASP A 359 15.45 30.53 29.25
C ASP A 359 16.65 29.75 29.83
N GLU A 360 17.14 28.73 29.14
CA GLU A 360 18.35 28.00 29.51
C GLU A 360 19.66 28.70 29.09
N ASN A 361 19.58 29.92 28.53
CA ASN A 361 20.71 30.74 28.04
C ASN A 361 21.54 29.97 26.95
N VAL A 362 20.84 29.50 25.95
CA VAL A 362 21.45 28.79 24.79
C VAL A 362 21.47 29.72 23.58
#